data_ae4059c6702083fd1f2ad3e3716c446e
#
_entry.id   ae4059c6702083fd1f2ad3e3716c446e
#
_cell.length_a   1.000
_cell.length_b   1.000
_cell.length_c   1.000
_cell.angle_alpha   90.00
_cell.angle_beta   90.00
_cell.angle_gamma   90.00
#
_symmetry.space_group_name_H-M   'P 1'
#
loop_
_entity.id
_entity.type
_entity.pdbx_description
1 polymer ?
#
loop_
_entity_poly.entity_id
_entity_poly.type
_entity_poly.pdbx_seq_one_letter_code
_entity_poly.pdbx_strand_id
1 'polypeptide(L)'
;FAWPACSFPFPEYAVLEKEKNRRAMQRGLELLQTQWKKTLSGFLVLHVLMAVFIAAVYLAAMAVMTVWVFLGVTGGEKVTRVLIYSGDVNMALGVFAGAVQLTVSLAFVYVLYARFHVQSKEEVALYRLMEHYAWFSKVGRRKAAAILTAVFVLCEGGYLGLLAAGHDVSLDTLTADMGITAHRGGARMAPENTISALAYAIDAGADWAEIDVQETKDGKLILLHDDSLKRTAGVNKKVWEMTLAQIEKLDAGSSFHQKFRGEKIPTLEEVLKFCKGRLDLNIEIKYNGKNRGIVHKVVRAIRENGFEDYCVVTSMNYGFLEQIKETAPEIRTGYIMTMTYGSTANITAADFFSVKHTYVTESFVKEAHGMGKEIHAWTVNYRGDVRRMIDMGVDNIITDDPVMVRKVQGRESGSQTGYRELLGYALGI
;
A
#
# COMPACT_ATOMS: atom_id res chain seq x y z
N PHE A 1 3.22 33.41 -1.39
CA PHE A 1 2.85 33.82 -2.78
C PHE A 1 3.70 34.98 -3.32
N ALA A 2 4.25 35.86 -2.49
CA ALA A 2 5.14 36.98 -2.93
C ALA A 2 6.59 36.52 -3.15
N TRP A 3 7.06 35.52 -2.46
CA TRP A 3 8.46 35.06 -2.48
C TRP A 3 8.95 34.59 -3.86
N PRO A 4 8.25 33.68 -4.59
CA PRO A 4 8.69 33.25 -5.92
C PRO A 4 8.73 34.40 -6.94
N ALA A 5 7.77 35.32 -6.85
CA ALA A 5 7.70 36.46 -7.76
C ALA A 5 8.85 37.46 -7.53
N CYS A 6 9.28 37.64 -6.28
CA CYS A 6 10.36 38.59 -5.93
C CYS A 6 11.76 38.07 -6.27
N SER A 7 11.97 36.77 -6.28
CA SER A 7 13.25 36.14 -6.61
C SER A 7 13.39 35.75 -8.09
N PHE A 8 12.34 35.87 -8.86
CA PHE A 8 12.22 35.31 -10.20
C PHE A 8 13.27 35.82 -11.22
N PRO A 9 13.50 37.12 -11.40
CA PRO A 9 14.55 37.63 -12.32
C PRO A 9 15.97 37.56 -11.76
N PHE A 10 16.16 37.13 -10.51
CA PHE A 10 17.45 37.09 -9.85
C PHE A 10 18.49 36.18 -10.53
N PRO A 11 18.16 34.93 -10.92
CA PRO A 11 19.12 34.03 -11.56
C PRO A 11 19.65 34.58 -12.87
N GLU A 12 18.81 35.24 -13.67
CA GLU A 12 19.15 35.81 -14.96
C GLU A 12 20.14 36.97 -14.82
N TYR A 13 19.90 37.86 -13.87
CA TYR A 13 20.85 38.95 -13.58
C TYR A 13 22.19 38.41 -13.07
N ALA A 14 22.16 37.35 -12.27
CA ALA A 14 23.37 36.72 -11.76
C ALA A 14 24.18 36.01 -12.86
N VAL A 15 23.50 35.35 -13.80
CA VAL A 15 24.13 34.55 -14.85
C VAL A 15 24.47 35.37 -16.08
N LEU A 16 23.52 36.15 -16.59
CA LEU A 16 23.68 36.87 -17.87
C LEU A 16 24.48 38.17 -17.72
N GLU A 17 24.28 38.92 -16.65
CA GLU A 17 24.97 40.17 -16.39
C GLU A 17 26.27 40.02 -15.56
N LYS A 18 26.58 38.78 -15.10
CA LYS A 18 27.73 38.47 -14.23
C LYS A 18 27.79 39.36 -12.98
N GLU A 19 26.63 39.80 -12.50
CA GLU A 19 26.51 40.62 -11.31
C GLU A 19 26.64 39.80 -10.02
N LYS A 20 27.09 40.49 -8.93
CA LYS A 20 27.03 39.87 -7.60
C LYS A 20 25.58 39.68 -7.18
N ASN A 21 25.27 38.53 -6.57
CA ASN A 21 23.93 38.10 -6.18
C ASN A 21 23.05 39.21 -5.55
N ARG A 22 23.64 40.05 -4.70
CA ARG A 22 22.91 41.15 -4.04
C ARG A 22 22.43 42.23 -5.02
N ARG A 23 23.25 42.59 -6.03
CA ARG A 23 22.85 43.57 -7.06
C ARG A 23 21.84 43.00 -8.03
N ALA A 24 22.01 41.76 -8.44
CA ALA A 24 21.07 41.06 -9.30
C ALA A 24 19.67 40.95 -8.63
N MET A 25 19.62 40.67 -7.34
CA MET A 25 18.37 40.64 -6.58
C MET A 25 17.73 42.05 -6.48
N GLN A 26 18.51 43.11 -6.24
CA GLN A 26 17.98 44.47 -6.20
C GLN A 26 17.38 44.89 -7.54
N ARG A 27 18.04 44.64 -8.66
CA ARG A 27 17.50 44.93 -10.01
C ARG A 27 16.27 44.10 -10.33
N GLY A 28 16.22 42.85 -9.93
CA GLY A 28 15.04 42.03 -10.05
C GLY A 28 13.84 42.61 -9.30
N LEU A 29 14.05 43.10 -8.08
CA LEU A 29 13.01 43.76 -7.28
C LEU A 29 12.56 45.09 -7.89
N GLU A 30 13.45 45.93 -8.40
CA GLU A 30 13.12 47.16 -9.10
C GLU A 30 12.27 46.92 -10.35
N LEU A 31 12.63 45.88 -11.13
CA LEU A 31 11.85 45.46 -12.30
C LEU A 31 10.45 45.04 -11.93
N LEU A 32 10.31 44.24 -10.89
CA LEU A 32 9.02 43.83 -10.37
C LEU A 32 8.20 44.99 -9.85
N GLN A 33 8.79 45.93 -9.13
CA GLN A 33 8.09 47.12 -8.63
C GLN A 33 7.57 48.01 -9.75
N THR A 34 8.39 48.21 -10.80
CA THR A 34 8.03 49.10 -11.92
C THR A 34 7.06 48.46 -12.92
N GLN A 35 7.16 47.17 -13.18
CA GLN A 35 6.40 46.49 -14.23
C GLN A 35 5.52 45.32 -13.69
N TRP A 36 5.27 45.28 -12.37
CA TRP A 36 4.61 44.12 -11.71
C TRP A 36 3.30 43.70 -12.35
N LYS A 37 2.45 44.65 -12.82
CA LYS A 37 1.18 44.36 -13.46
C LYS A 37 1.34 43.58 -14.76
N LYS A 38 2.34 43.94 -15.59
CA LYS A 38 2.60 43.26 -16.86
C LYS A 38 3.24 41.90 -16.65
N THR A 39 4.16 41.82 -15.69
CA THR A 39 4.85 40.58 -15.32
C THR A 39 3.86 39.59 -14.74
N LEU A 40 3.03 40.02 -13.77
CA LEU A 40 2.03 39.17 -13.16
C LEU A 40 0.95 38.71 -14.17
N SER A 41 0.44 39.60 -15.02
CA SER A 41 -0.55 39.22 -16.03
C SER A 41 0.01 38.25 -17.05
N GLY A 42 1.24 38.45 -17.51
CA GLY A 42 1.91 37.52 -18.44
C GLY A 42 2.16 36.14 -17.82
N PHE A 43 2.64 36.12 -16.58
CA PHE A 43 2.83 34.91 -15.81
C PHE A 43 1.52 34.12 -15.64
N LEU A 44 0.45 34.80 -15.27
CA LEU A 44 -0.86 34.21 -15.06
C LEU A 44 -1.45 33.63 -16.34
N VAL A 45 -1.38 34.36 -17.45
CA VAL A 45 -1.84 33.88 -18.77
C VAL A 45 -1.06 32.63 -19.20
N LEU A 46 0.26 32.66 -19.03
CA LEU A 46 1.10 31.55 -19.41
C LEU A 46 0.76 30.29 -18.61
N HIS A 47 0.58 30.42 -17.29
CA HIS A 47 0.23 29.28 -16.42
C HIS A 47 -1.16 28.72 -16.70
N VAL A 48 -2.14 29.57 -17.02
CA VAL A 48 -3.46 29.10 -17.45
C VAL A 48 -3.39 28.35 -18.77
N LEU A 49 -2.67 28.86 -19.76
CA LEU A 49 -2.50 28.15 -21.04
C LEU A 49 -1.78 26.80 -20.83
N MET A 50 -0.81 26.77 -19.95
CA MET A 50 -0.08 25.57 -19.63
C MET A 50 -0.96 24.55 -18.87
N ALA A 51 -1.77 24.98 -17.91
CA ALA A 51 -2.72 24.14 -17.21
C ALA A 51 -3.74 23.50 -18.17
N VAL A 52 -4.28 24.29 -19.11
CA VAL A 52 -5.18 23.80 -20.17
C VAL A 52 -4.47 22.77 -21.07
N PHE A 53 -3.23 23.03 -21.46
CA PHE A 53 -2.45 22.11 -22.27
C PHE A 53 -2.19 20.79 -21.53
N ILE A 54 -1.75 20.85 -20.27
CA ILE A 54 -1.50 19.66 -19.43
C ILE A 54 -2.80 18.87 -19.25
N ALA A 55 -3.92 19.54 -18.96
CA ALA A 55 -5.22 18.89 -18.84
C ALA A 55 -5.65 18.19 -20.13
N ALA A 56 -5.42 18.80 -21.29
CA ALA A 56 -5.71 18.19 -22.59
C ALA A 56 -4.85 16.94 -22.85
N VAL A 57 -3.55 17.01 -22.54
CA VAL A 57 -2.63 15.86 -22.64
C VAL A 57 -3.06 14.74 -21.69
N TYR A 58 -3.45 15.08 -20.45
CA TYR A 58 -3.97 14.13 -19.49
C TYR A 58 -5.21 13.41 -19.99
N LEU A 59 -6.23 14.16 -20.46
CA LEU A 59 -7.46 13.57 -20.99
C LEU A 59 -7.19 12.66 -22.20
N ALA A 60 -6.30 13.08 -23.09
CA ALA A 60 -5.90 12.27 -24.25
C ALA A 60 -5.22 10.97 -23.81
N ALA A 61 -4.27 11.02 -22.88
CA ALA A 61 -3.57 9.85 -22.37
C ALA A 61 -4.54 8.88 -21.68
N MET A 62 -5.46 9.39 -20.84
CA MET A 62 -6.49 8.59 -20.18
C MET A 62 -7.45 7.93 -21.20
N ALA A 63 -7.84 8.65 -22.25
CA ALA A 63 -8.69 8.10 -23.31
C ALA A 63 -7.98 6.97 -24.07
N VAL A 64 -6.71 7.18 -24.45
CA VAL A 64 -5.89 6.16 -25.14
C VAL A 64 -5.73 4.93 -24.27
N MET A 65 -5.37 5.11 -23.00
CA MET A 65 -5.23 4.01 -22.04
C MET A 65 -6.54 3.24 -21.87
N THR A 66 -7.65 3.95 -21.69
CA THR A 66 -8.98 3.32 -21.55
C THR A 66 -9.33 2.48 -22.77
N VAL A 67 -9.16 3.05 -23.99
CA VAL A 67 -9.40 2.33 -25.26
C VAL A 67 -8.49 1.10 -25.34
N TRP A 68 -7.22 1.23 -25.01
CA TRP A 68 -6.26 0.12 -25.04
C TRP A 68 -6.67 -1.01 -24.09
N VAL A 69 -7.07 -0.70 -22.86
CA VAL A 69 -7.56 -1.70 -21.89
C VAL A 69 -8.85 -2.36 -22.39
N PHE A 70 -9.81 -1.57 -22.94
CA PHE A 70 -11.08 -2.12 -23.39
C PHE A 70 -10.93 -3.03 -24.62
N LEU A 71 -9.93 -2.81 -25.47
CA LEU A 71 -9.63 -3.65 -26.65
C LEU A 71 -8.78 -4.87 -26.30
N GLY A 72 -7.83 -4.72 -25.34
CA GLY A 72 -6.84 -5.76 -25.02
C GLY A 72 -7.22 -6.71 -23.89
N VAL A 73 -8.18 -6.34 -23.05
CA VAL A 73 -8.59 -7.13 -21.87
C VAL A 73 -9.95 -7.77 -22.08
N THR A 74 -10.04 -9.08 -21.89
CA THR A 74 -11.29 -9.85 -21.95
C THR A 74 -11.81 -10.13 -20.53
N GLY A 75 -13.12 -10.00 -20.28
CA GLY A 75 -13.74 -10.29 -18.98
C GLY A 75 -14.08 -9.07 -18.12
N GLY A 76 -14.49 -9.31 -16.88
CA GLY A 76 -14.97 -8.28 -15.93
C GLY A 76 -13.88 -7.35 -15.35
N GLU A 77 -12.61 -7.65 -15.58
CA GLU A 77 -11.47 -6.93 -14.98
C GLU A 77 -11.13 -5.58 -15.67
N LYS A 78 -11.86 -5.18 -16.70
CA LYS A 78 -11.54 -3.98 -17.50
C LYS A 78 -11.46 -2.72 -16.65
N VAL A 79 -12.41 -2.52 -15.74
CA VAL A 79 -12.46 -1.34 -14.87
C VAL A 79 -11.29 -1.34 -13.90
N THR A 80 -10.99 -2.47 -13.29
CA THR A 80 -9.86 -2.61 -12.34
C THR A 80 -8.53 -2.31 -13.02
N ARG A 81 -8.30 -2.79 -14.25
CA ARG A 81 -7.07 -2.50 -14.99
C ARG A 81 -6.98 -1.03 -15.45
N VAL A 82 -8.10 -0.40 -15.80
CA VAL A 82 -8.11 1.05 -16.07
C VAL A 82 -7.66 1.83 -14.83
N LEU A 83 -8.13 1.45 -13.65
CA LEU A 83 -7.78 2.12 -12.39
C LEU A 83 -6.30 1.91 -12.03
N ILE A 84 -5.77 0.70 -12.17
CA ILE A 84 -4.34 0.40 -11.90
C ILE A 84 -3.44 1.24 -12.82
N TYR A 85 -3.69 1.19 -14.14
CA TYR A 85 -2.87 1.94 -15.09
C TYR A 85 -3.08 3.46 -15.01
N SER A 86 -4.22 3.93 -14.47
CA SER A 86 -4.44 5.36 -14.24
C SER A 86 -3.43 5.93 -13.24
N GLY A 87 -3.02 5.16 -12.22
CA GLY A 87 -1.98 5.53 -11.27
C GLY A 87 -0.61 5.74 -11.95
N ASP A 88 -0.21 4.81 -12.82
CA ASP A 88 1.05 4.89 -13.56
C ASP A 88 1.04 6.07 -14.55
N VAL A 89 -0.07 6.29 -15.25
CA VAL A 89 -0.27 7.43 -16.15
C VAL A 89 -0.21 8.75 -15.37
N ASN A 90 -0.85 8.85 -14.21
CA ASN A 90 -0.80 10.03 -13.34
C ASN A 90 0.62 10.36 -12.91
N MET A 91 1.40 9.37 -12.48
CA MET A 91 2.79 9.57 -12.07
C MET A 91 3.66 10.06 -13.24
N ALA A 92 3.56 9.41 -14.40
CA ALA A 92 4.32 9.79 -15.59
C ALA A 92 3.96 11.21 -16.08
N LEU A 93 2.66 11.54 -16.10
CA LEU A 93 2.18 12.88 -16.49
C LEU A 93 2.52 13.95 -15.46
N GLY A 94 2.58 13.62 -14.16
CA GLY A 94 3.03 14.52 -13.10
C GLY A 94 4.50 14.95 -13.31
N VAL A 95 5.37 13.99 -13.61
CA VAL A 95 6.79 14.27 -13.96
C VAL A 95 6.90 15.11 -15.23
N PHE A 96 6.14 14.75 -16.27
CA PHE A 96 6.11 15.51 -17.52
C PHE A 96 5.61 16.95 -17.31
N ALA A 97 4.52 17.12 -16.58
CA ALA A 97 3.95 18.42 -16.26
C ALA A 97 4.95 19.31 -15.50
N GLY A 98 5.65 18.75 -14.50
CA GLY A 98 6.69 19.45 -13.74
C GLY A 98 7.85 19.90 -14.63
N ALA A 99 8.33 19.05 -15.52
CA ALA A 99 9.40 19.38 -16.47
C ALA A 99 8.98 20.49 -17.45
N VAL A 100 7.78 20.40 -18.01
CA VAL A 100 7.21 21.42 -18.92
C VAL A 100 7.04 22.73 -18.16
N GLN A 101 6.49 22.71 -16.95
CA GLN A 101 6.26 23.89 -16.13
C GLN A 101 7.57 24.61 -15.80
N LEU A 102 8.61 23.89 -15.42
CA LEU A 102 9.92 24.46 -15.13
C LEU A 102 10.52 25.12 -16.38
N THR A 103 10.53 24.40 -17.51
CA THR A 103 11.08 24.90 -18.78
C THR A 103 10.37 26.16 -19.27
N VAL A 104 9.03 26.15 -19.23
CA VAL A 104 8.22 27.30 -19.68
C VAL A 104 8.37 28.48 -18.75
N SER A 105 8.48 28.26 -17.43
CA SER A 105 8.73 29.33 -16.46
C SER A 105 10.08 29.97 -16.68
N LEU A 106 11.14 29.20 -16.90
CA LEU A 106 12.47 29.73 -17.22
C LEU A 106 12.49 30.49 -18.54
N ALA A 107 11.84 29.97 -19.59
CA ALA A 107 11.71 30.68 -20.87
C ALA A 107 10.95 31.99 -20.74
N PHE A 108 9.90 32.04 -19.93
CA PHE A 108 9.15 33.27 -19.65
C PHE A 108 10.03 34.34 -18.96
N VAL A 109 10.82 33.92 -17.99
CA VAL A 109 11.76 34.82 -17.30
C VAL A 109 12.81 35.37 -18.27
N TYR A 110 13.36 34.50 -19.13
CA TYR A 110 14.29 34.93 -20.16
C TYR A 110 13.68 35.95 -21.12
N VAL A 111 12.44 35.73 -21.58
CA VAL A 111 11.71 36.67 -22.43
C VAL A 111 11.46 38.01 -21.73
N LEU A 112 11.10 38.00 -20.44
CA LEU A 112 10.97 39.22 -19.64
C LEU A 112 12.29 39.96 -19.54
N TYR A 113 13.40 39.27 -19.23
CA TYR A 113 14.73 39.84 -19.17
C TYR A 113 15.10 40.51 -20.51
N ALA A 114 14.97 39.76 -21.62
CA ALA A 114 15.26 40.29 -22.97
C ALA A 114 14.42 41.52 -23.31
N ARG A 115 13.12 41.54 -22.95
CA ARG A 115 12.19 42.64 -23.22
C ARG A 115 12.58 43.94 -22.48
N PHE A 116 13.12 43.82 -21.30
CA PHE A 116 13.43 45.00 -20.46
C PHE A 116 14.87 45.50 -20.58
N HIS A 117 15.78 44.65 -21.11
CA HIS A 117 17.22 45.00 -21.22
C HIS A 117 17.70 45.22 -22.65
N VAL A 118 17.09 44.57 -23.66
CA VAL A 118 17.54 44.73 -25.05
C VAL A 118 16.86 45.94 -25.68
N GLN A 119 17.64 47.02 -25.90
CA GLN A 119 17.17 48.24 -26.58
C GLN A 119 17.19 48.12 -28.11
N SER A 120 17.72 47.06 -28.70
CA SER A 120 17.79 46.88 -30.15
C SER A 120 16.63 46.02 -30.71
N LYS A 121 16.00 46.55 -31.75
CA LYS A 121 14.77 45.99 -32.36
C LYS A 121 14.95 44.72 -33.20
N GLU A 122 16.16 44.21 -33.36
CA GLU A 122 16.44 43.17 -34.37
C GLU A 122 16.49 41.73 -33.90
N GLU A 123 16.53 41.45 -32.60
CA GLU A 123 16.84 40.10 -32.12
C GLU A 123 15.67 39.23 -31.60
N VAL A 124 14.42 39.71 -31.59
CA VAL A 124 13.35 38.95 -30.92
C VAL A 124 12.26 38.48 -31.88
N ALA A 125 12.53 37.44 -32.65
CA ALA A 125 11.50 36.75 -33.44
C ALA A 125 10.29 36.27 -32.58
N LEU A 126 10.52 35.86 -31.34
CA LEU A 126 9.48 35.50 -30.36
C LEU A 126 8.63 36.71 -29.92
N TYR A 127 9.20 37.93 -29.93
CA TYR A 127 8.49 39.15 -29.57
C TYR A 127 7.37 39.49 -30.56
N ARG A 128 7.61 39.28 -31.89
CA ARG A 128 6.57 39.47 -32.91
C ARG A 128 5.41 38.52 -32.80
N LEU A 129 5.64 37.29 -32.35
CA LEU A 129 4.58 36.31 -32.08
C LEU A 129 3.66 36.76 -30.95
N MET A 130 4.18 37.40 -29.90
CA MET A 130 3.36 37.88 -28.77
C MET A 130 2.64 39.18 -29.06
N GLU A 131 3.12 40.04 -29.98
CA GLU A 131 2.41 41.26 -30.40
C GLU A 131 1.13 40.95 -31.22
N HIS A 132 1.07 39.82 -31.91
CA HIS A 132 -0.10 39.39 -32.68
C HIS A 132 -1.32 38.94 -31.80
N TYR A 133 -1.13 38.69 -30.51
CA TYR A 133 -2.22 38.41 -29.60
C TYR A 133 -2.95 39.68 -29.08
N ALA A 134 -3.20 40.64 -29.97
CA ALA A 134 -4.01 41.83 -29.70
C ALA A 134 -5.51 41.52 -29.42
N TRP A 135 -5.90 40.25 -29.41
CA TRP A 135 -7.26 39.82 -29.09
C TRP A 135 -7.68 40.18 -27.67
N PHE A 136 -6.75 40.18 -26.72
CA PHE A 136 -7.00 40.57 -25.33
C PHE A 136 -7.19 42.09 -25.11
N SER A 137 -6.96 42.94 -26.09
CA SER A 137 -7.15 44.39 -25.97
C SER A 137 -8.63 44.81 -25.98
N LYS A 138 -9.56 43.97 -26.49
CA LYS A 138 -11.00 44.25 -26.58
C LYS A 138 -11.81 43.85 -25.33
N VAL A 139 -11.31 42.96 -24.51
CA VAL A 139 -11.92 42.61 -23.22
C VAL A 139 -11.33 43.54 -22.15
N GLY A 140 -12.16 44.31 -21.46
CA GLY A 140 -11.69 45.24 -20.44
C GLY A 140 -10.77 44.52 -19.44
N ARG A 141 -9.55 45.03 -19.22
CA ARG A 141 -8.45 44.37 -18.48
C ARG A 141 -8.86 43.83 -17.11
N ARG A 142 -9.82 44.43 -16.43
CA ARG A 142 -10.37 43.96 -15.14
C ARG A 142 -11.22 42.70 -15.29
N LYS A 143 -12.07 42.67 -16.36
CA LYS A 143 -12.90 41.47 -16.65
C LYS A 143 -12.07 40.31 -17.11
N ALA A 144 -11.04 40.51 -17.96
CA ALA A 144 -10.11 39.47 -18.38
C ALA A 144 -9.31 38.92 -17.20
N ALA A 145 -8.79 39.79 -16.33
CA ALA A 145 -8.09 39.33 -15.13
C ALA A 145 -8.98 38.55 -14.17
N ALA A 146 -10.24 38.98 -13.97
CA ALA A 146 -11.21 38.28 -13.12
C ALA A 146 -11.56 36.89 -13.70
N ILE A 147 -11.79 36.78 -15.02
CA ILE A 147 -12.06 35.52 -15.71
C ILE A 147 -10.87 34.56 -15.60
N LEU A 148 -9.65 35.07 -15.86
CA LEU A 148 -8.44 34.27 -15.77
C LEU A 148 -8.14 33.82 -14.35
N THR A 149 -8.37 34.67 -13.36
CA THR A 149 -8.24 34.28 -11.94
C THR A 149 -9.28 33.25 -11.55
N ALA A 150 -10.55 33.41 -11.99
CA ALA A 150 -11.60 32.42 -11.75
C ALA A 150 -11.31 31.08 -12.42
N VAL A 151 -10.82 31.07 -13.67
CA VAL A 151 -10.41 29.86 -14.39
C VAL A 151 -9.20 29.19 -13.70
N PHE A 152 -8.21 29.99 -13.27
CA PHE A 152 -7.08 29.49 -12.52
C PHE A 152 -7.50 28.85 -11.19
N VAL A 153 -8.32 29.53 -10.40
CA VAL A 153 -8.85 28.99 -9.12
C VAL A 153 -9.71 27.74 -9.36
N LEU A 154 -10.49 27.69 -10.44
CA LEU A 154 -11.28 26.51 -10.80
C LEU A 154 -10.41 25.36 -11.30
N CYS A 155 -9.38 25.62 -12.10
CA CYS A 155 -8.45 24.59 -12.58
C CYS A 155 -7.54 24.07 -11.46
N GLU A 156 -6.95 24.94 -10.65
CA GLU A 156 -6.10 24.54 -9.52
C GLU A 156 -6.95 23.94 -8.38
N GLY A 157 -8.09 24.52 -8.06
CA GLY A 157 -9.03 23.96 -7.08
C GLY A 157 -9.65 22.66 -7.56
N GLY A 158 -9.93 22.52 -8.86
CA GLY A 158 -10.38 21.29 -9.49
C GLY A 158 -9.29 20.23 -9.51
N TYR A 159 -8.04 20.60 -9.83
CA TYR A 159 -6.89 19.72 -9.80
C TYR A 159 -6.57 19.26 -8.36
N LEU A 160 -6.56 20.16 -7.40
CA LEU A 160 -6.42 19.82 -5.97
C LEU A 160 -7.62 19.02 -5.46
N GLY A 161 -8.83 19.32 -5.95
CA GLY A 161 -10.03 18.54 -5.65
C GLY A 161 -10.00 17.14 -6.26
N LEU A 162 -9.47 16.98 -7.49
CA LEU A 162 -9.25 15.68 -8.11
C LEU A 162 -8.12 14.90 -7.44
N LEU A 163 -7.06 15.58 -7.00
CA LEU A 163 -6.01 14.96 -6.18
C LEU A 163 -6.55 14.54 -4.81
N ALA A 164 -7.37 15.37 -4.17
CA ALA A 164 -8.01 15.06 -2.89
C ALA A 164 -9.09 13.97 -3.05
N ALA A 165 -9.93 14.03 -4.10
CA ALA A 165 -10.90 13.00 -4.43
C ALA A 165 -10.23 11.70 -4.91
N GLY A 166 -9.08 11.79 -5.58
CA GLY A 166 -8.23 10.64 -5.88
C GLY A 166 -7.56 10.04 -4.64
N HIS A 167 -7.48 10.79 -3.54
CA HIS A 167 -7.07 10.26 -2.23
C HIS A 167 -8.24 9.61 -1.45
N ASP A 168 -9.48 10.04 -1.69
CA ASP A 168 -10.69 9.47 -1.05
C ASP A 168 -11.33 8.34 -1.88
N VAL A 169 -11.07 8.27 -3.18
CA VAL A 169 -11.21 7.03 -3.96
C VAL A 169 -9.90 6.28 -3.80
N SER A 170 -9.63 5.90 -2.56
CA SER A 170 -8.52 5.01 -2.30
C SER A 170 -8.80 3.74 -3.10
N LEU A 171 -7.82 3.30 -3.86
CA LEU A 171 -7.80 1.94 -4.44
C LEU A 171 -8.07 0.88 -3.36
N ASP A 172 -7.99 1.23 -2.08
CA ASP A 172 -8.36 0.46 -0.89
C ASP A 172 -9.85 0.08 -0.85
N THR A 173 -10.75 0.81 -1.53
CA THR A 173 -12.17 0.45 -1.64
C THR A 173 -12.49 -0.41 -2.87
N LEU A 174 -11.56 -0.53 -3.83
CA LEU A 174 -11.75 -1.31 -5.05
C LEU A 174 -10.85 -2.55 -5.11
N THR A 175 -9.75 -2.59 -4.40
CA THR A 175 -9.09 -3.81 -4.00
C THR A 175 -9.68 -4.18 -2.65
N ALA A 176 -10.58 -5.17 -2.61
CA ALA A 176 -10.94 -5.84 -1.36
C ALA A 176 -9.64 -6.04 -0.58
N ASP A 177 -9.63 -5.55 0.66
CA ASP A 177 -8.43 -5.40 1.46
C ASP A 177 -7.81 -6.78 1.71
N MET A 178 -7.00 -7.26 0.74
CA MET A 178 -6.38 -8.57 0.83
C MET A 178 -5.49 -8.60 2.07
N GLY A 179 -5.88 -9.39 3.05
CA GLY A 179 -5.19 -9.55 4.30
C GLY A 179 -3.79 -10.15 4.14
N ILE A 180 -2.88 -9.79 5.01
CA ILE A 180 -1.53 -10.36 5.11
C ILE A 180 -1.42 -11.12 6.42
N THR A 181 -1.23 -12.42 6.33
CA THR A 181 -1.02 -13.30 7.49
C THR A 181 0.45 -13.73 7.57
N ALA A 182 1.11 -13.44 8.69
CA ALA A 182 2.47 -13.88 8.96
C ALA A 182 2.47 -15.36 9.35
N HIS A 183 2.93 -16.26 8.46
CA HIS A 183 2.98 -17.70 8.67
C HIS A 183 3.90 -18.04 9.85
N ARG A 184 3.37 -18.74 10.86
CA ARG A 184 4.06 -19.06 12.13
C ARG A 184 4.66 -17.82 12.81
N GLY A 185 4.01 -16.66 12.65
CA GLY A 185 4.50 -15.39 13.15
C GLY A 185 5.55 -14.69 12.28
N GLY A 186 5.86 -15.19 11.08
CA GLY A 186 6.90 -14.63 10.19
C GLY A 186 8.22 -15.40 10.27
N ALA A 187 8.16 -16.69 9.97
CA ALA A 187 9.22 -17.69 10.13
C ALA A 187 10.51 -17.42 9.36
N ARG A 188 10.56 -16.40 8.47
CA ARG A 188 11.78 -16.02 7.76
C ARG A 188 12.74 -15.18 8.60
N MET A 189 12.24 -14.39 9.54
CA MET A 189 13.02 -13.37 10.26
C MET A 189 13.21 -13.68 11.74
N ALA A 190 12.38 -14.54 12.30
CA ALA A 190 12.44 -15.00 13.67
C ALA A 190 12.08 -16.48 13.81
N PRO A 191 12.43 -17.16 14.91
CA PRO A 191 12.09 -18.57 15.10
C PRO A 191 10.57 -18.74 15.12
N GLU A 192 10.09 -19.67 14.28
CA GLU A 192 8.66 -19.94 14.08
C GLU A 192 7.91 -20.23 15.38
N ASN A 193 6.65 -19.80 15.47
CA ASN A 193 5.76 -20.09 16.60
C ASN A 193 6.32 -19.62 17.97
N THR A 194 7.02 -18.49 17.98
CA THR A 194 7.56 -17.88 19.21
C THR A 194 7.07 -16.45 19.42
N ILE A 195 7.25 -15.92 20.62
CA ILE A 195 6.91 -14.52 20.92
C ILE A 195 7.76 -13.56 20.06
N SER A 196 9.03 -13.89 19.81
CA SER A 196 9.89 -13.10 18.92
C SER A 196 9.36 -13.04 17.48
N ALA A 197 8.76 -14.13 16.97
CA ALA A 197 8.15 -14.14 15.64
C ALA A 197 6.87 -13.27 15.60
N LEU A 198 6.04 -13.35 16.62
CA LEU A 198 4.83 -12.50 16.73
C LEU A 198 5.18 -11.02 16.89
N ALA A 199 6.22 -10.69 17.64
CA ALA A 199 6.75 -9.32 17.71
C ALA A 199 7.18 -8.82 16.34
N TYR A 200 7.90 -9.66 15.56
CA TYR A 200 8.25 -9.31 14.19
C TYR A 200 7.02 -9.13 13.29
N ALA A 201 5.99 -9.97 13.40
CA ALA A 201 4.76 -9.82 12.62
C ALA A 201 4.08 -8.46 12.88
N ILE A 202 4.04 -8.03 14.15
CA ILE A 202 3.53 -6.73 14.56
C ILE A 202 4.37 -5.60 13.92
N ASP A 203 5.69 -5.66 14.06
CA ASP A 203 6.62 -4.65 13.54
C ASP A 203 6.59 -4.58 11.99
N ALA A 204 6.37 -5.73 11.34
CA ALA A 204 6.19 -5.82 9.89
C ALA A 204 4.82 -5.33 9.42
N GLY A 205 3.91 -5.00 10.35
CA GLY A 205 2.56 -4.55 10.07
C GLY A 205 1.70 -5.63 9.41
N ALA A 206 1.88 -6.91 9.72
CA ALA A 206 0.97 -7.96 9.30
C ALA A 206 -0.42 -7.73 9.92
N ASP A 207 -1.48 -8.08 9.17
CA ASP A 207 -2.85 -7.96 9.67
C ASP A 207 -3.15 -9.10 10.64
N TRP A 208 -2.60 -10.29 10.37
CA TRP A 208 -2.77 -11.53 11.12
C TRP A 208 -1.43 -12.23 11.32
N ALA A 209 -1.34 -13.07 12.37
CA ALA A 209 -0.33 -14.12 12.44
C ALA A 209 -1.00 -15.50 12.47
N GLU A 210 -0.52 -16.41 11.63
CA GLU A 210 -0.88 -17.82 11.74
C GLU A 210 0.04 -18.48 12.76
N ILE A 211 -0.54 -19.36 13.59
CA ILE A 211 0.14 -20.11 14.64
C ILE A 211 -0.37 -21.54 14.72
N ASP A 212 0.52 -22.48 15.03
CA ASP A 212 0.21 -23.90 15.13
C ASP A 212 0.03 -24.34 16.58
N VAL A 213 -1.12 -24.85 16.97
CA VAL A 213 -1.41 -25.28 18.34
C VAL A 213 -1.43 -26.78 18.48
N GLN A 214 -0.69 -27.30 19.45
CA GLN A 214 -0.65 -28.70 19.83
C GLN A 214 -0.80 -28.90 21.35
N GLU A 215 -1.12 -30.14 21.75
CA GLU A 215 -1.37 -30.52 23.15
C GLU A 215 -0.22 -31.34 23.74
N THR A 216 0.28 -30.93 24.90
CA THR A 216 1.33 -31.62 25.65
C THR A 216 0.78 -32.88 26.35
N LYS A 217 1.70 -33.69 26.94
CA LYS A 217 1.34 -34.88 27.72
C LYS A 217 0.36 -34.59 28.88
N ASP A 218 0.52 -33.46 29.54
CA ASP A 218 -0.33 -33.00 30.65
C ASP A 218 -1.48 -32.10 30.19
N GLY A 219 -1.76 -32.08 28.87
CA GLY A 219 -2.96 -31.45 28.31
C GLY A 219 -2.89 -29.93 28.22
N LYS A 220 -1.71 -29.32 28.24
CA LYS A 220 -1.51 -27.91 28.04
C LYS A 220 -1.35 -27.61 26.56
N LEU A 221 -1.77 -26.42 26.11
CA LEU A 221 -1.67 -25.97 24.73
C LEU A 221 -0.38 -25.18 24.54
N ILE A 222 0.42 -25.59 23.56
CA ILE A 222 1.66 -24.90 23.17
C ILE A 222 1.69 -24.65 21.67
N LEU A 223 2.57 -23.76 21.23
CA LEU A 223 2.81 -23.48 19.82
C LEU A 223 3.91 -24.38 19.26
N LEU A 224 3.57 -25.24 18.31
CA LEU A 224 4.54 -26.10 17.62
C LEU A 224 3.92 -26.64 16.33
N HIS A 225 4.63 -26.50 15.19
CA HIS A 225 4.17 -27.04 13.90
C HIS A 225 4.32 -28.56 13.81
N ASP A 226 5.55 -29.06 14.03
CA ASP A 226 5.85 -30.47 13.90
C ASP A 226 5.37 -31.26 15.11
N ASP A 227 5.00 -32.51 14.94
CA ASP A 227 4.76 -33.42 16.06
C ASP A 227 5.97 -33.57 16.98
N SER A 228 7.19 -33.40 16.44
CA SER A 228 8.46 -33.62 17.12
C SER A 228 9.17 -32.31 17.43
N LEU A 229 9.71 -32.19 18.62
CA LEU A 229 10.55 -31.07 19.07
C LEU A 229 11.96 -31.06 18.48
N LYS A 230 12.28 -32.04 17.58
CA LYS A 230 13.65 -32.24 17.07
C LYS A 230 14.14 -31.06 16.24
N ARG A 231 13.33 -30.53 15.31
CA ARG A 231 13.75 -29.47 14.40
C ARG A 231 13.89 -28.11 15.10
N THR A 232 12.93 -27.80 15.96
CA THR A 232 12.88 -26.48 16.62
C THR A 232 13.70 -26.40 17.90
N ALA A 233 13.76 -27.49 18.70
CA ALA A 233 14.40 -27.49 20.01
C ALA A 233 15.47 -28.58 20.21
N GLY A 234 15.83 -29.33 19.16
CA GLY A 234 16.89 -30.35 19.20
C GLY A 234 16.54 -31.64 19.96
N VAL A 235 15.31 -31.79 20.49
CA VAL A 235 14.89 -32.91 21.32
C VAL A 235 14.07 -33.91 20.49
N ASN A 236 14.58 -35.12 20.33
CA ASN A 236 13.88 -36.18 19.58
C ASN A 236 12.78 -36.85 20.40
N LYS A 237 11.76 -36.07 20.74
CA LYS A 237 10.52 -36.51 21.40
C LYS A 237 9.33 -35.90 20.73
N LYS A 238 8.16 -36.53 20.84
CA LYS A 238 6.88 -36.01 20.40
C LYS A 238 6.30 -35.08 21.49
N VAL A 239 5.50 -34.09 21.07
CA VAL A 239 4.89 -33.13 21.98
C VAL A 239 4.05 -33.80 23.08
N TRP A 240 3.27 -34.79 22.72
CA TRP A 240 2.43 -35.56 23.67
C TRP A 240 3.19 -36.53 24.62
N GLU A 241 4.50 -36.60 24.48
CA GLU A 241 5.37 -37.38 25.38
C GLU A 241 6.01 -36.52 26.48
N MET A 242 5.90 -35.19 26.39
CA MET A 242 6.51 -34.24 27.32
C MET A 242 5.46 -33.38 27.99
N THR A 243 5.68 -33.09 29.27
CA THR A 243 4.87 -32.12 30.03
C THR A 243 5.30 -30.68 29.71
N LEU A 244 4.41 -29.70 29.98
CA LEU A 244 4.77 -28.29 29.80
C LEU A 244 6.05 -27.92 30.54
N ALA A 245 6.19 -28.32 31.81
CA ALA A 245 7.36 -28.04 32.64
C ALA A 245 8.69 -28.59 32.05
N GLN A 246 8.61 -29.64 31.23
CA GLN A 246 9.78 -30.16 30.49
C GLN A 246 10.06 -29.34 29.23
N ILE A 247 9.02 -28.91 28.51
CA ILE A 247 9.11 -28.14 27.28
C ILE A 247 9.62 -26.71 27.55
N GLU A 248 9.21 -26.07 28.64
CA GLU A 248 9.67 -24.74 29.05
C GLU A 248 11.18 -24.64 29.27
N LYS A 249 11.86 -25.76 29.51
CA LYS A 249 13.32 -25.81 29.65
C LYS A 249 14.07 -25.80 28.34
N LEU A 250 13.38 -26.00 27.21
CA LEU A 250 13.96 -26.08 25.90
C LEU A 250 14.27 -24.70 25.33
N ASP A 251 15.16 -24.68 24.36
CA ASP A 251 15.54 -23.50 23.60
C ASP A 251 15.11 -23.70 22.13
N ALA A 252 14.10 -22.94 21.72
CA ALA A 252 13.56 -22.97 20.37
C ALA A 252 14.22 -21.92 19.44
N GLY A 253 15.04 -21.03 19.99
CA GLY A 253 15.63 -19.94 19.21
C GLY A 253 17.01 -20.24 18.64
N SER A 254 17.85 -20.98 19.37
CA SER A 254 19.23 -21.27 18.93
C SER A 254 19.28 -22.07 17.62
N SER A 255 18.28 -22.89 17.31
CA SER A 255 18.16 -23.63 16.06
C SER A 255 17.94 -22.71 14.86
N PHE A 256 17.36 -21.55 15.06
CA PHE A 256 17.15 -20.54 14.03
C PHE A 256 18.38 -19.62 13.89
N HIS A 257 18.78 -18.96 14.97
CA HIS A 257 19.97 -18.10 15.00
C HIS A 257 20.39 -17.78 16.43
N GLN A 258 21.72 -17.64 16.69
CA GLN A 258 22.29 -17.41 18.04
C GLN A 258 21.72 -16.17 18.75
N LYS A 259 21.28 -15.14 18.02
CA LYS A 259 20.64 -13.94 18.63
C LYS A 259 19.36 -14.25 19.38
N PHE A 260 18.70 -15.38 19.07
CA PHE A 260 17.47 -15.84 19.71
C PHE A 260 17.69 -16.93 20.76
N ARG A 261 18.95 -17.14 21.17
CA ARG A 261 19.27 -18.13 22.19
C ARG A 261 18.45 -17.92 23.46
N GLY A 262 17.81 -18.98 23.92
CA GLY A 262 16.97 -18.97 25.11
C GLY A 262 15.48 -18.67 24.82
N GLU A 263 15.10 -18.42 23.56
CA GLU A 263 13.69 -18.27 23.16
C GLU A 263 12.91 -19.54 23.53
N LYS A 264 11.69 -19.35 24.04
CA LYS A 264 10.85 -20.44 24.54
C LYS A 264 9.78 -20.84 23.52
N ILE A 265 9.29 -22.07 23.66
CA ILE A 265 8.05 -22.50 23.02
C ILE A 265 6.91 -21.98 23.91
N PRO A 266 6.13 -20.99 23.46
CA PRO A 266 5.10 -20.37 24.26
C PRO A 266 3.84 -21.25 24.37
N THR A 267 3.07 -21.03 25.43
CA THR A 267 1.70 -21.52 25.54
C THR A 267 0.73 -20.67 24.72
N LEU A 268 -0.43 -21.23 24.36
CA LEU A 268 -1.49 -20.46 23.68
C LEU A 268 -1.96 -19.27 24.53
N GLU A 269 -2.08 -19.44 25.84
CA GLU A 269 -2.50 -18.34 26.74
C GLU A 269 -1.49 -17.19 26.75
N GLU A 270 -0.18 -17.48 26.73
CA GLU A 270 0.85 -16.42 26.64
C GLU A 270 0.75 -15.65 25.33
N VAL A 271 0.49 -16.36 24.22
CA VAL A 271 0.34 -15.75 22.90
C VAL A 271 -0.92 -14.90 22.80
N LEU A 272 -2.07 -15.40 23.27
CA LEU A 272 -3.31 -14.62 23.29
C LEU A 272 -3.15 -13.33 24.08
N LYS A 273 -2.51 -13.38 25.26
CA LYS A 273 -2.20 -12.19 26.06
C LYS A 273 -1.24 -11.23 25.37
N PHE A 274 -0.23 -11.77 24.69
CA PHE A 274 0.77 -10.96 23.98
C PHE A 274 0.16 -10.24 22.79
N CYS A 275 -0.71 -10.90 22.00
CA CYS A 275 -1.28 -10.36 20.77
C CYS A 275 -2.51 -9.46 21.02
N LYS A 276 -3.16 -9.53 22.17
CA LYS A 276 -4.42 -8.82 22.45
C LYS A 276 -4.32 -7.32 22.16
N GLY A 277 -5.17 -6.84 21.21
CA GLY A 277 -5.22 -5.45 20.75
C GLY A 277 -4.01 -5.02 19.91
N ARG A 278 -3.18 -5.96 19.43
CA ARG A 278 -1.98 -5.69 18.65
C ARG A 278 -1.90 -6.46 17.33
N LEU A 279 -2.44 -7.68 17.30
CA LEU A 279 -2.33 -8.57 16.15
C LEU A 279 -3.42 -9.64 16.23
N ASP A 280 -4.16 -9.84 15.16
CA ASP A 280 -5.16 -10.88 15.06
C ASP A 280 -4.52 -12.25 14.76
N LEU A 281 -5.17 -13.33 15.13
CA LEU A 281 -4.59 -14.66 15.05
C LEU A 281 -5.40 -15.62 14.17
N ASN A 282 -4.71 -16.32 13.28
CA ASN A 282 -5.18 -17.55 12.63
C ASN A 282 -4.61 -18.74 13.39
N ILE A 283 -5.42 -19.40 14.20
CA ILE A 283 -5.04 -20.48 15.11
C ILE A 283 -5.27 -21.83 14.43
N GLU A 284 -4.20 -22.46 13.91
CA GLU A 284 -4.29 -23.83 13.37
C GLU A 284 -4.28 -24.86 14.50
N ILE A 285 -5.35 -25.65 14.62
CA ILE A 285 -5.37 -26.83 15.49
C ILE A 285 -4.80 -28.02 14.75
N LYS A 286 -3.62 -28.47 15.18
CA LYS A 286 -2.94 -29.64 14.58
C LYS A 286 -3.61 -30.94 14.99
N TYR A 287 -3.92 -31.77 14.00
CA TYR A 287 -4.43 -33.14 14.24
C TYR A 287 -3.30 -34.15 14.19
N ASN A 288 -3.03 -34.83 15.29
CA ASN A 288 -2.00 -35.85 15.42
C ASN A 288 -2.50 -37.23 15.88
N GLY A 289 -3.82 -37.38 16.01
CA GLY A 289 -4.46 -38.61 16.49
C GLY A 289 -4.28 -38.89 17.99
N LYS A 290 -3.63 -37.96 18.75
CA LYS A 290 -3.41 -38.07 20.20
C LYS A 290 -4.07 -36.96 20.97
N ASN A 291 -4.80 -36.08 20.30
CA ASN A 291 -5.53 -34.98 20.90
C ASN A 291 -6.60 -35.47 21.87
N ARG A 292 -6.69 -34.83 23.06
CA ARG A 292 -7.64 -35.16 24.12
C ARG A 292 -8.55 -33.95 24.41
N GLY A 293 -9.48 -33.71 23.47
CA GLY A 293 -10.41 -32.59 23.56
C GLY A 293 -9.75 -31.24 23.28
N ILE A 294 -8.79 -31.21 22.39
CA ILE A 294 -8.01 -29.99 22.04
C ILE A 294 -8.93 -28.84 21.60
N VAL A 295 -10.00 -29.12 20.84
CA VAL A 295 -10.96 -28.12 20.38
C VAL A 295 -11.58 -27.36 21.55
N HIS A 296 -12.13 -28.09 22.54
CA HIS A 296 -12.72 -27.45 23.73
C HIS A 296 -11.72 -26.62 24.55
N LYS A 297 -10.44 -27.04 24.58
CA LYS A 297 -9.37 -26.30 25.28
C LYS A 297 -9.02 -25.04 24.56
N VAL A 298 -8.90 -25.07 23.24
CA VAL A 298 -8.62 -23.88 22.39
C VAL A 298 -9.78 -22.90 22.49
N VAL A 299 -11.03 -23.34 22.32
CA VAL A 299 -12.22 -22.49 22.46
C VAL A 299 -12.28 -21.85 23.85
N ARG A 300 -11.99 -22.61 24.91
CA ARG A 300 -11.93 -22.08 26.26
C ARG A 300 -10.86 -21.02 26.40
N ALA A 301 -9.65 -21.28 25.93
CA ALA A 301 -8.53 -20.31 26.00
C ALA A 301 -8.88 -19.01 25.26
N ILE A 302 -9.49 -19.08 24.08
CA ILE A 302 -9.98 -17.94 23.31
C ILE A 302 -10.98 -17.12 24.16
N ARG A 303 -12.03 -17.76 24.70
CA ARG A 303 -13.07 -17.09 25.50
C ARG A 303 -12.54 -16.50 26.81
N GLU A 304 -11.70 -17.23 27.55
CA GLU A 304 -11.11 -16.76 28.82
C GLU A 304 -10.21 -15.53 28.61
N ASN A 305 -9.66 -15.33 27.40
CA ASN A 305 -8.87 -14.15 27.05
C ASN A 305 -9.66 -13.07 26.30
N GLY A 306 -10.96 -13.30 25.98
CA GLY A 306 -11.80 -12.39 25.21
C GLY A 306 -11.19 -12.11 23.84
N PHE A 307 -10.87 -13.18 23.09
CA PHE A 307 -10.16 -13.10 21.81
C PHE A 307 -11.05 -13.56 20.64
N GLU A 308 -12.35 -13.77 20.85
CA GLU A 308 -13.31 -14.31 19.89
C GLU A 308 -13.38 -13.49 18.62
N ASP A 309 -13.42 -12.17 18.74
CA ASP A 309 -13.50 -11.22 17.63
C ASP A 309 -12.16 -10.96 16.93
N TYR A 310 -11.05 -11.47 17.49
CA TYR A 310 -9.68 -11.21 17.05
C TYR A 310 -8.97 -12.47 16.56
N CYS A 311 -9.72 -13.56 16.33
CA CYS A 311 -9.14 -14.78 15.79
C CYS A 311 -10.06 -15.50 14.82
N VAL A 312 -9.42 -16.33 14.01
CA VAL A 312 -10.05 -17.41 13.26
C VAL A 312 -9.39 -18.73 13.67
N VAL A 313 -10.11 -19.85 13.58
CA VAL A 313 -9.54 -21.17 13.87
C VAL A 313 -9.53 -22.00 12.60
N THR A 314 -8.37 -22.57 12.29
CA THR A 314 -8.16 -23.40 11.12
C THR A 314 -7.76 -24.84 11.49
N SER A 315 -8.04 -25.78 10.63
CA SER A 315 -7.55 -27.17 10.76
C SER A 315 -7.62 -27.91 9.42
N MET A 316 -6.74 -28.90 9.24
CA MET A 316 -6.87 -29.93 8.20
C MET A 316 -7.91 -31.01 8.58
N ASN A 317 -8.32 -31.08 9.85
CA ASN A 317 -9.35 -32.02 10.32
C ASN A 317 -10.71 -31.33 10.32
N TYR A 318 -11.53 -31.64 9.34
CA TYR A 318 -12.87 -31.04 9.19
C TYR A 318 -13.75 -31.24 10.42
N GLY A 319 -13.70 -32.43 11.07
CA GLY A 319 -14.45 -32.70 12.29
C GLY A 319 -14.13 -31.78 13.48
N PHE A 320 -12.94 -31.15 13.47
CA PHE A 320 -12.60 -30.10 14.46
C PHE A 320 -13.38 -28.83 14.19
N LEU A 321 -13.56 -28.45 12.92
CA LEU A 321 -14.33 -27.28 12.53
C LEU A 321 -15.82 -27.48 12.86
N GLU A 322 -16.36 -28.67 12.62
CA GLU A 322 -17.74 -29.04 13.02
C GLU A 322 -17.92 -28.87 14.53
N GLN A 323 -17.01 -29.40 15.35
CA GLN A 323 -17.04 -29.23 16.81
C GLN A 323 -16.97 -27.77 17.24
N ILE A 324 -16.18 -26.93 16.56
CA ILE A 324 -16.13 -25.50 16.85
C ILE A 324 -17.48 -24.86 16.55
N LYS A 325 -18.06 -25.11 15.38
CA LYS A 325 -19.35 -24.52 15.01
C LYS A 325 -20.51 -24.99 15.92
N GLU A 326 -20.41 -26.18 16.49
CA GLU A 326 -21.38 -26.67 17.48
C GLU A 326 -21.22 -26.00 18.86
N THR A 327 -19.96 -25.68 19.29
CA THR A 327 -19.67 -25.22 20.65
C THR A 327 -19.41 -23.72 20.74
N ALA A 328 -18.96 -23.08 19.67
CA ALA A 328 -18.59 -21.68 19.57
C ALA A 328 -18.85 -21.15 18.15
N PRO A 329 -20.12 -21.06 17.72
CA PRO A 329 -20.47 -20.63 16.36
C PRO A 329 -20.05 -19.20 16.03
N GLU A 330 -19.76 -18.39 17.04
CA GLU A 330 -19.23 -17.04 16.92
C GLU A 330 -17.80 -17.01 16.36
N ILE A 331 -17.01 -18.07 16.57
CA ILE A 331 -15.63 -18.13 16.08
C ILE A 331 -15.65 -18.51 14.60
N ARG A 332 -15.00 -17.68 13.77
CA ARG A 332 -14.82 -17.99 12.35
C ARG A 332 -13.85 -19.15 12.16
N THR A 333 -14.16 -20.02 11.19
CA THR A 333 -13.39 -21.24 10.93
C THR A 333 -12.93 -21.34 9.49
N GLY A 334 -11.72 -21.89 9.28
CA GLY A 334 -11.14 -22.12 7.97
C GLY A 334 -10.70 -23.57 7.75
N TYR A 335 -11.07 -24.15 6.61
CA TYR A 335 -10.64 -25.48 6.25
C TYR A 335 -9.33 -25.45 5.46
N ILE A 336 -8.28 -26.09 6.00
CA ILE A 336 -6.97 -26.17 5.35
C ILE A 336 -6.98 -27.28 4.31
N MET A 337 -6.73 -26.94 3.06
CA MET A 337 -6.75 -27.83 1.91
C MET A 337 -5.42 -27.83 1.18
N THR A 338 -4.84 -29.00 0.96
CA THR A 338 -3.63 -29.14 0.14
C THR A 338 -3.93 -29.24 -1.35
N MET A 339 -5.17 -29.59 -1.73
CA MET A 339 -5.65 -29.72 -3.11
C MET A 339 -7.11 -29.29 -3.19
N THR A 340 -7.51 -28.75 -4.33
CA THR A 340 -8.90 -28.28 -4.62
C THR A 340 -9.68 -29.31 -5.45
N TYR A 341 -9.67 -30.58 -5.05
CA TYR A 341 -10.43 -31.63 -5.74
C TYR A 341 -11.76 -31.96 -5.03
N GLY A 342 -12.82 -32.02 -5.79
CA GLY A 342 -14.17 -32.36 -5.34
C GLY A 342 -15.09 -31.16 -5.13
N SER A 343 -16.38 -31.44 -4.89
CA SER A 343 -17.36 -30.38 -4.62
C SER A 343 -17.16 -29.82 -3.22
N THR A 344 -16.96 -28.50 -3.13
CA THR A 344 -16.85 -27.76 -1.87
C THR A 344 -18.21 -27.36 -1.27
N ALA A 345 -19.30 -27.64 -1.99
CA ALA A 345 -20.68 -27.26 -1.61
C ALA A 345 -21.12 -27.82 -0.26
N ASN A 346 -20.59 -28.96 0.16
CA ASN A 346 -20.97 -29.64 1.42
C ASN A 346 -20.07 -29.23 2.62
N ILE A 347 -19.10 -28.34 2.42
CA ILE A 347 -18.20 -27.87 3.48
C ILE A 347 -18.86 -26.70 4.20
N THR A 348 -19.81 -26.97 5.08
CA THR A 348 -20.63 -25.94 5.77
C THR A 348 -19.95 -25.40 7.03
N ALA A 349 -19.12 -26.20 7.70
CA ALA A 349 -18.41 -25.79 8.93
C ALA A 349 -17.14 -24.99 8.69
N ALA A 350 -16.96 -24.40 7.50
CA ALA A 350 -15.85 -23.49 7.20
C ALA A 350 -16.39 -22.19 6.60
N ASP A 351 -15.98 -21.05 7.16
CA ASP A 351 -16.31 -19.72 6.65
C ASP A 351 -15.36 -19.33 5.50
N PHE A 352 -14.18 -19.91 5.44
CA PHE A 352 -13.19 -19.71 4.38
C PHE A 352 -12.37 -20.97 4.10
N PHE A 353 -11.69 -20.99 2.96
CA PHE A 353 -10.76 -22.06 2.58
C PHE A 353 -9.32 -21.56 2.65
N SER A 354 -8.47 -22.28 3.40
CA SER A 354 -7.03 -22.04 3.45
C SER A 354 -6.34 -23.01 2.50
N VAL A 355 -5.88 -22.51 1.33
CA VAL A 355 -5.49 -23.36 0.19
C VAL A 355 -4.02 -23.15 -0.15
N LYS A 356 -3.30 -24.26 -0.45
CA LYS A 356 -1.95 -24.16 -0.95
C LYS A 356 -1.93 -23.39 -2.28
N HIS A 357 -1.16 -22.30 -2.36
CA HIS A 357 -1.14 -21.32 -3.47
C HIS A 357 -0.96 -21.94 -4.86
N THR A 358 -0.30 -23.12 -4.94
CA THR A 358 -0.08 -23.83 -6.22
C THR A 358 -1.37 -24.46 -6.78
N TYR A 359 -2.40 -24.62 -5.97
CA TYR A 359 -3.70 -25.19 -6.36
C TYR A 359 -4.81 -24.13 -6.43
N VAL A 360 -4.52 -22.88 -6.14
CA VAL A 360 -5.47 -21.78 -6.32
C VAL A 360 -5.62 -21.49 -7.80
N THR A 361 -6.87 -21.45 -8.28
CA THR A 361 -7.26 -21.10 -9.64
C THR A 361 -8.38 -20.05 -9.60
N GLU A 362 -8.48 -19.22 -10.65
CA GLU A 362 -9.56 -18.21 -10.74
C GLU A 362 -10.96 -18.84 -10.64
N SER A 363 -11.16 -20.02 -11.23
CA SER A 363 -12.45 -20.73 -11.16
C SER A 363 -12.79 -21.13 -9.72
N PHE A 364 -11.79 -21.59 -8.95
CA PHE A 364 -12.00 -21.97 -7.56
C PHE A 364 -12.27 -20.74 -6.67
N VAL A 365 -11.56 -19.63 -6.88
CA VAL A 365 -11.83 -18.38 -6.16
C VAL A 365 -13.27 -17.90 -6.44
N LYS A 366 -13.69 -17.87 -7.70
CA LYS A 366 -15.07 -17.50 -8.09
C LYS A 366 -16.12 -18.42 -7.51
N GLU A 367 -15.87 -19.73 -7.48
CA GLU A 367 -16.78 -20.72 -6.86
C GLU A 367 -16.91 -20.47 -5.35
N ALA A 368 -15.79 -20.26 -4.64
CA ALA A 368 -15.78 -19.99 -3.21
C ALA A 368 -16.51 -18.67 -2.88
N HIS A 369 -16.22 -17.60 -3.61
CA HIS A 369 -16.91 -16.31 -3.46
C HIS A 369 -18.42 -16.42 -3.77
N GLY A 370 -18.80 -17.23 -4.76
CA GLY A 370 -20.20 -17.54 -5.06
C GLY A 370 -20.94 -18.24 -3.91
N MET A 371 -20.20 -18.89 -3.01
CA MET A 371 -20.71 -19.50 -1.78
C MET A 371 -20.57 -18.59 -0.54
N GLY A 372 -20.10 -17.35 -0.71
CA GLY A 372 -19.82 -16.44 0.39
C GLY A 372 -18.60 -16.82 1.24
N LYS A 373 -17.64 -17.57 0.68
CA LYS A 373 -16.42 -18.02 1.37
C LYS A 373 -15.18 -17.34 0.82
N GLU A 374 -14.28 -16.93 1.72
CA GLU A 374 -12.99 -16.35 1.38
C GLU A 374 -11.96 -17.43 1.02
N ILE A 375 -10.90 -17.02 0.31
CA ILE A 375 -9.72 -17.84 -0.02
C ILE A 375 -8.48 -17.25 0.63
N HIS A 376 -7.86 -18.00 1.54
CA HIS A 376 -6.56 -17.70 2.13
C HIS A 376 -5.48 -18.57 1.49
N ALA A 377 -4.52 -17.98 0.79
CA ALA A 377 -3.48 -18.71 0.05
C ALA A 377 -2.21 -18.89 0.87
N TRP A 378 -1.71 -20.15 1.03
CA TRP A 378 -0.49 -20.48 1.78
C TRP A 378 0.49 -21.37 0.98
N THR A 379 1.78 -21.44 1.27
CA THR A 379 2.59 -20.39 1.83
C THR A 379 3.20 -19.63 0.66
N VAL A 380 2.95 -18.34 0.56
CA VAL A 380 3.31 -17.52 -0.60
C VAL A 380 4.55 -16.70 -0.30
N ASN A 381 5.72 -17.16 -0.78
CA ASN A 381 7.02 -16.62 -0.40
C ASN A 381 7.80 -15.97 -1.55
N TYR A 382 7.22 -15.87 -2.74
CA TYR A 382 7.85 -15.29 -3.92
C TYR A 382 6.98 -14.19 -4.53
N ARG A 383 7.60 -13.08 -4.95
CA ARG A 383 6.90 -11.91 -5.53
C ARG A 383 5.99 -12.27 -6.72
N GLY A 384 6.42 -13.24 -7.56
CA GLY A 384 5.62 -13.71 -8.69
C GLY A 384 4.34 -14.42 -8.25
N ASP A 385 4.42 -15.25 -7.20
CA ASP A 385 3.26 -15.94 -6.64
C ASP A 385 2.32 -14.96 -5.92
N VAL A 386 2.87 -13.95 -5.22
CA VAL A 386 2.06 -12.89 -4.60
C VAL A 386 1.23 -12.17 -5.66
N ARG A 387 1.85 -11.73 -6.76
CA ARG A 387 1.12 -11.08 -7.87
C ARG A 387 0.05 -11.99 -8.44
N ARG A 388 0.39 -13.27 -8.68
CA ARG A 388 -0.57 -14.26 -9.18
C ARG A 388 -1.76 -14.44 -8.23
N MET A 389 -1.56 -14.45 -6.92
CA MET A 389 -2.64 -14.54 -5.94
C MET A 389 -3.51 -13.26 -5.94
N ILE A 390 -2.88 -12.09 -6.01
CA ILE A 390 -3.61 -10.81 -6.15
C ILE A 390 -4.45 -10.81 -7.43
N ASP A 391 -3.87 -11.21 -8.57
CA ASP A 391 -4.56 -11.25 -9.86
C ASP A 391 -5.74 -12.23 -9.86
N MET A 392 -5.66 -13.31 -9.08
CA MET A 392 -6.75 -14.29 -8.90
C MET A 392 -7.83 -13.82 -7.92
N GLY A 393 -7.60 -12.74 -7.17
CA GLY A 393 -8.57 -12.18 -6.23
C GLY A 393 -8.69 -12.97 -4.94
N VAL A 394 -7.58 -13.52 -4.38
CA VAL A 394 -7.61 -14.14 -3.06
C VAL A 394 -7.79 -13.10 -1.96
N ASP A 395 -8.44 -13.49 -0.87
CA ASP A 395 -8.80 -12.57 0.22
C ASP A 395 -7.69 -12.39 1.24
N ASN A 396 -6.77 -13.39 1.36
CA ASN A 396 -5.66 -13.35 2.30
C ASN A 396 -4.44 -14.11 1.77
N ILE A 397 -3.24 -13.58 2.03
CA ILE A 397 -1.97 -14.25 1.75
C ILE A 397 -1.26 -14.61 3.04
N ILE A 398 -1.01 -15.91 3.25
CA ILE A 398 -0.22 -16.44 4.35
C ILE A 398 1.22 -16.61 3.86
N THR A 399 2.18 -15.93 4.51
CA THR A 399 3.58 -15.81 4.06
C THR A 399 4.59 -15.83 5.21
N ASP A 400 5.80 -16.32 4.96
CA ASP A 400 6.93 -16.19 5.89
C ASP A 400 7.54 -14.76 5.89
N ASP A 401 7.19 -13.93 4.87
CA ASP A 401 7.75 -12.58 4.67
C ASP A 401 6.63 -11.56 4.41
N PRO A 402 5.93 -11.09 5.45
CA PRO A 402 4.83 -10.12 5.31
C PRO A 402 5.29 -8.78 4.71
N VAL A 403 6.54 -8.35 4.97
CA VAL A 403 7.11 -7.12 4.39
C VAL A 403 7.22 -7.23 2.87
N MET A 404 7.60 -8.39 2.35
CA MET A 404 7.67 -8.62 0.90
C MET A 404 6.28 -8.54 0.26
N VAL A 405 5.24 -9.15 0.86
CA VAL A 405 3.87 -9.10 0.35
C VAL A 405 3.35 -7.67 0.36
N ARG A 406 3.53 -6.93 1.46
CA ARG A 406 3.15 -5.52 1.60
C ARG A 406 3.79 -4.64 0.52
N LYS A 407 5.09 -4.87 0.23
CA LYS A 407 5.79 -4.17 -0.87
C LYS A 407 5.20 -4.46 -2.25
N VAL A 408 4.77 -5.69 -2.50
CA VAL A 408 4.13 -6.07 -3.77
C VAL A 408 2.72 -5.47 -3.88
N GLN A 409 1.99 -5.36 -2.78
CA GLN A 409 0.69 -4.67 -2.73
C GLN A 409 0.79 -3.15 -2.91
N GLY A 410 1.99 -2.56 -2.91
CA GLY A 410 2.17 -1.10 -2.95
C GLY A 410 1.91 -0.40 -1.62
N ARG A 411 1.68 -1.16 -0.55
CA ARG A 411 1.48 -0.66 0.81
C ARG A 411 2.82 -0.50 1.54
N GLU A 412 3.73 0.31 0.98
CA GLU A 412 4.86 0.77 1.78
C GLU A 412 4.35 1.76 2.81
N SER A 413 4.58 1.49 4.07
CA SER A 413 4.35 2.43 5.19
C SER A 413 5.10 3.77 5.00
N GLY A 414 5.93 3.88 3.97
CA GLY A 414 6.66 5.08 3.55
C GLY A 414 5.94 5.96 2.54
N SER A 415 4.86 5.51 1.86
CA SER A 415 4.24 6.36 0.84
C SER A 415 3.37 7.48 1.46
N GLN A 416 2.76 7.26 2.61
CA GLN A 416 2.08 8.34 3.34
C GLN A 416 3.07 9.28 4.05
N THR A 417 4.17 8.75 4.58
CA THR A 417 5.25 9.57 5.18
C THR A 417 6.00 10.35 4.10
N GLY A 418 6.33 9.73 2.97
CA GLY A 418 7.01 10.40 1.86
C GLY A 418 6.22 11.56 1.25
N TYR A 419 4.89 11.45 1.13
CA TYR A 419 4.06 12.56 0.64
C TYR A 419 3.88 13.67 1.70
N ARG A 420 3.75 13.34 2.97
CA ARG A 420 3.74 14.32 4.06
C ARG A 420 5.09 15.01 4.24
N GLU A 421 6.18 14.26 4.16
CA GLU A 421 7.54 14.82 4.21
C GLU A 421 7.86 15.64 2.97
N LEU A 422 7.47 15.19 1.76
CA LEU A 422 7.60 15.99 0.52
C LEU A 422 6.71 17.23 0.55
N LEU A 423 5.50 17.16 1.07
CA LEU A 423 4.65 18.33 1.30
C LEU A 423 5.20 19.24 2.40
N GLY A 424 5.71 18.70 3.51
CA GLY A 424 6.40 19.42 4.56
C GLY A 424 7.64 20.13 4.01
N TYR A 425 8.45 19.44 3.21
CA TYR A 425 9.62 20.01 2.55
C TYR A 425 9.25 21.05 1.47
N ALA A 426 8.20 20.81 0.70
CA ALA A 426 7.70 21.75 -0.31
C ALA A 426 6.98 22.97 0.28
N LEU A 427 6.40 22.84 1.47
CA LEU A 427 5.67 23.91 2.16
C LEU A 427 6.52 24.59 3.25
N GLY A 428 7.71 24.08 3.57
CA GLY A 428 8.62 24.65 4.56
C GLY A 428 8.08 24.59 6.01
N ILE A 429 7.30 23.52 6.32
CA ILE A 429 6.73 23.22 7.66
C ILE A 429 7.24 21.87 8.17
#